data_a38878fd50829a3596d691fb59868d84
#
_entry.id   a38878fd50829a3596d691fb59868d84
#
_cell.length_a   1.000
_cell.length_b   1.000
_cell.length_c   1.000
_cell.angle_alpha   90.00
_cell.angle_beta   90.00
_cell.angle_gamma   90.00
#
_symmetry.space_group_name_H-M   'P 1'
#
loop_
_entity.id
_entity.type
_entity.pdbx_description
1 polymer ?
#
loop_
_entity_poly.entity_id
_entity_poly.type
_entity_poly.pdbx_seq_one_letter_code
_entity_poly.pdbx_strand_id
1 'polypeptide(L)'
;VEAWKTGVGRHGSVETSGGYRSFHNMGAKERGVTLWTGSEVKAVSYNGNVWAVHVARPDGQTDTVEAKVLVDATELGDIAKMCGVPYDVGMESQAVTHEDIAPAQANNIVQDLTYVAILKDYGRDMTMENPEGYNANDFACCCINDKCITPKEPNRQWPKDKMGTYAKLPGGKYMINWPIEGNDFYAN
;
A
#
# COMPACT_ATOMS: atom_id res chain seq x y z
N VAL A 1 -9.05 16.77 8.71
CA VAL A 1 -8.27 17.56 7.72
C VAL A 1 -6.96 18.08 8.33
N GLU A 2 -6.90 18.45 9.62
CA GLU A 2 -5.66 18.92 10.25
C GLU A 2 -4.68 17.80 10.64
N ALA A 3 -5.14 16.58 10.90
CA ALA A 3 -4.28 15.45 11.24
C ALA A 3 -3.33 15.04 10.09
N TRP A 4 -3.68 15.35 8.86
CA TRP A 4 -2.86 15.11 7.67
C TRP A 4 -1.63 16.04 7.56
N LYS A 5 -1.68 17.22 8.17
CA LYS A 5 -0.63 18.25 8.00
C LYS A 5 0.69 17.92 8.69
N THR A 6 0.69 17.06 9.69
CA THR A 6 1.90 16.78 10.50
C THR A 6 2.74 15.59 10.01
N GLY A 7 2.21 14.78 9.12
CA GLY A 7 2.91 13.60 8.58
C GLY A 7 3.12 13.60 7.07
N VAL A 8 2.62 14.62 6.37
CA VAL A 8 2.65 14.70 4.91
C VAL A 8 3.92 15.43 4.46
N GLY A 9 4.70 14.79 3.61
CA GLY A 9 5.74 15.45 2.83
C GLY A 9 5.13 16.48 1.87
N ARG A 10 5.92 17.45 1.40
CA ARG A 10 5.45 18.56 0.55
C ARG A 10 4.76 18.13 -0.75
N HIS A 11 4.89 16.89 -1.17
CA HIS A 11 4.44 16.36 -2.46
C HIS A 11 3.59 15.07 -2.38
N GLY A 12 2.93 14.83 -1.25
CA GLY A 12 1.96 13.73 -1.13
C GLY A 12 2.49 12.44 -0.50
N SER A 13 3.78 12.33 -0.22
CA SER A 13 4.32 11.19 0.53
C SER A 13 4.05 11.34 2.02
N VAL A 14 3.59 10.27 2.66
CA VAL A 14 3.23 10.24 4.09
C VAL A 14 4.12 9.24 4.80
N GLU A 15 4.72 9.65 5.91
CA GLU A 15 5.40 8.71 6.79
C GLU A 15 4.37 7.77 7.43
N THR A 16 4.58 6.45 7.33
CA THR A 16 3.64 5.42 7.81
C THR A 16 3.27 5.59 9.29
N SER A 17 4.25 5.93 10.13
CA SER A 17 4.00 6.22 11.56
C SER A 17 3.12 7.45 11.78
N GLY A 18 3.17 8.43 10.89
CA GLY A 18 2.32 9.63 10.91
C GLY A 18 0.88 9.30 10.53
N GLY A 19 0.70 8.51 9.48
CA GLY A 19 -0.61 8.00 9.05
C GLY A 19 -1.28 7.20 10.15
N TYR A 20 -0.58 6.20 10.69
CA TYR A 20 -1.08 5.37 11.80
C TYR A 20 -1.53 6.22 13.00
N ARG A 21 -0.68 7.14 13.49
CA ARG A 21 -1.04 8.00 14.64
C ARG A 21 -2.26 8.86 14.35
N SER A 22 -2.41 9.36 13.14
CA SER A 22 -3.55 10.19 12.77
C SER A 22 -4.85 9.41 12.82
N PHE A 23 -4.91 8.24 12.19
CA PHE A 23 -6.11 7.39 12.20
C PHE A 23 -6.43 6.85 13.59
N HIS A 24 -5.42 6.40 14.32
CA HIS A 24 -5.57 5.94 15.69
C HIS A 24 -6.16 7.04 16.60
N ASN A 25 -5.62 8.25 16.53
CA ASN A 25 -6.10 9.38 17.34
C ASN A 25 -7.50 9.84 16.94
N MET A 26 -7.87 9.74 15.68
CA MET A 26 -9.25 10.01 15.23
C MET A 26 -10.22 9.01 15.84
N GLY A 27 -9.97 7.71 15.68
CA GLY A 27 -10.83 6.66 16.24
C GLY A 27 -10.91 6.70 17.76
N ALA A 28 -9.80 6.91 18.47
CA ALA A 28 -9.77 6.96 19.93
C ALA A 28 -10.48 8.17 20.54
N LYS A 29 -10.72 9.24 19.78
CA LYS A 29 -11.42 10.45 20.24
C LYS A 29 -12.93 10.40 20.00
N GLU A 30 -13.39 9.54 19.12
CA GLU A 30 -14.81 9.46 18.77
C GLU A 30 -15.61 8.74 19.86
N ARG A 31 -16.73 9.35 20.27
CA ARG A 31 -17.65 8.72 21.22
C ARG A 31 -18.36 7.55 20.57
N GLY A 32 -18.42 6.43 21.28
CA GLY A 32 -19.09 5.21 20.83
C GLY A 32 -18.25 4.36 19.89
N VAL A 33 -16.99 4.70 19.66
CA VAL A 33 -16.02 3.88 18.93
C VAL A 33 -15.14 3.12 19.92
N THR A 34 -15.07 1.80 19.75
CA THR A 34 -14.10 0.95 20.43
C THR A 34 -13.05 0.51 19.42
N LEU A 35 -11.81 0.88 19.66
CA LEU A 35 -10.68 0.56 18.77
C LEU A 35 -9.85 -0.58 19.35
N TRP A 36 -9.75 -1.69 18.64
CA TRP A 36 -8.94 -2.84 19.00
C TRP A 36 -7.74 -2.95 18.05
N THR A 37 -6.60 -2.53 18.49
CA THR A 37 -5.34 -2.63 17.74
C THR A 37 -4.63 -3.95 18.02
N GLY A 38 -3.85 -4.44 17.04
CA GLY A 38 -3.12 -5.71 17.15
C GLY A 38 -4.02 -6.94 17.27
N SER A 39 -5.31 -6.79 16.94
CA SER A 39 -6.31 -7.85 16.99
C SER A 39 -6.55 -8.42 15.59
N GLU A 40 -6.93 -9.68 15.52
CA GLU A 40 -7.13 -10.40 14.25
C GLU A 40 -8.52 -11.06 14.23
N VAL A 41 -9.27 -10.85 13.16
CA VAL A 41 -10.53 -11.57 12.94
C VAL A 41 -10.22 -13.01 12.52
N LYS A 42 -10.73 -13.97 13.27
CA LYS A 42 -10.51 -15.41 13.05
C LYS A 42 -11.66 -16.09 12.32
N ALA A 43 -12.88 -15.63 12.58
CA ALA A 43 -14.07 -16.16 11.94
C ALA A 43 -15.20 -15.14 11.97
N VAL A 44 -16.12 -15.29 11.02
CA VAL A 44 -17.35 -14.51 10.93
C VAL A 44 -18.50 -15.44 10.63
N SER A 45 -19.64 -15.22 11.28
CA SER A 45 -20.88 -15.94 10.97
C SER A 45 -22.09 -15.00 11.04
N TYR A 46 -23.14 -15.34 10.32
CA TYR A 46 -24.42 -14.59 10.32
C TYR A 46 -25.58 -15.53 10.62
N ASN A 47 -26.37 -15.20 11.61
CA ASN A 47 -27.51 -16.04 12.02
C ASN A 47 -28.87 -15.58 11.47
N GLY A 48 -28.88 -14.68 10.50
CA GLY A 48 -30.10 -14.07 9.93
C GLY A 48 -30.48 -12.72 10.54
N ASN A 49 -29.95 -12.37 11.72
CA ASN A 49 -30.22 -11.10 12.40
C ASN A 49 -28.96 -10.30 12.75
N VAL A 50 -27.93 -10.98 13.21
CA VAL A 50 -26.68 -10.36 13.65
C VAL A 50 -25.47 -11.12 13.11
N TRP A 51 -24.40 -10.41 12.89
CA TRP A 51 -23.08 -10.93 12.66
C TRP A 51 -22.40 -11.26 13.97
N ALA A 52 -21.78 -12.42 14.08
CA ALA A 52 -20.86 -12.77 15.15
C ALA A 52 -19.44 -12.79 14.58
N VAL A 53 -18.59 -11.94 15.13
CA VAL A 53 -17.18 -11.78 14.69
C VAL A 53 -16.29 -12.26 15.82
N HIS A 54 -15.51 -13.31 15.55
CA HIS A 54 -14.55 -13.86 16.49
C HIS A 54 -13.19 -13.20 16.30
N VAL A 55 -12.70 -12.56 17.37
CA VAL A 55 -11.50 -11.71 17.32
C VAL A 55 -10.47 -12.23 18.31
N ALA A 56 -9.28 -12.59 17.82
CA ALA A 56 -8.13 -12.87 18.66
C ALA A 56 -7.45 -11.56 19.09
N ARG A 57 -7.20 -11.41 20.40
CA ARG A 57 -6.58 -10.25 21.01
C ARG A 57 -5.08 -10.46 21.21
N PRO A 58 -4.28 -9.39 21.31
CA PRO A 58 -2.82 -9.49 21.54
C PRO A 58 -2.46 -10.21 22.85
N ASP A 59 -3.34 -10.22 23.83
CA ASP A 59 -3.19 -10.91 25.12
C ASP A 59 -3.50 -12.42 25.06
N GLY A 60 -3.84 -12.94 23.88
CA GLY A 60 -4.20 -14.33 23.65
C GLY A 60 -5.66 -14.66 23.94
N GLN A 61 -6.46 -13.71 24.37
CA GLN A 61 -7.90 -13.90 24.53
C GLN A 61 -8.62 -13.88 23.19
N THR A 62 -9.78 -14.51 23.13
CA THR A 62 -10.68 -14.45 21.98
C THR A 62 -12.01 -13.90 22.43
N ASP A 63 -12.44 -12.82 21.80
CA ASP A 63 -13.73 -12.19 22.02
C ASP A 63 -14.69 -12.49 20.84
N THR A 64 -15.99 -12.49 21.13
CA THR A 64 -17.03 -12.51 20.10
C THR A 64 -17.79 -11.19 20.15
N VAL A 65 -17.76 -10.47 19.03
CA VAL A 65 -18.51 -9.22 18.86
C VAL A 65 -19.75 -9.50 18.03
N GLU A 66 -20.91 -9.16 18.58
CA GLU A 66 -22.17 -9.21 17.85
C GLU A 66 -22.50 -7.82 17.26
N ALA A 67 -22.84 -7.78 15.98
CA ALA A 67 -23.14 -6.54 15.27
C ALA A 67 -24.30 -6.72 14.28
N LYS A 68 -25.12 -5.68 14.14
CA LYS A 68 -26.19 -5.65 13.11
C LYS A 68 -25.64 -5.40 11.70
N VAL A 69 -24.52 -4.69 11.61
CA VAL A 69 -23.85 -4.35 10.35
C VAL A 69 -22.38 -4.69 10.50
N LEU A 70 -21.84 -5.38 9.51
CA LEU A 70 -20.43 -5.68 9.37
C LEU A 70 -19.91 -4.94 8.15
N VAL A 71 -18.81 -4.22 8.29
CA VAL A 71 -18.14 -3.51 7.20
C VAL A 71 -16.74 -4.08 7.06
N ASP A 72 -16.44 -4.64 5.89
CA ASP A 72 -15.08 -5.03 5.53
C ASP A 72 -14.34 -3.79 5.00
N ALA A 73 -13.28 -3.41 5.68
CA ALA A 73 -12.33 -2.38 5.26
C ALA A 73 -10.90 -2.93 5.29
N THR A 74 -10.75 -4.24 5.14
CA THR A 74 -9.44 -4.87 4.95
C THR A 74 -8.90 -4.56 3.57
N GLU A 75 -7.60 -4.63 3.41
CA GLU A 75 -6.92 -4.29 2.16
C GLU A 75 -7.26 -5.27 1.02
N LEU A 76 -7.49 -6.54 1.34
CA LEU A 76 -7.72 -7.61 0.38
C LEU A 76 -9.15 -8.20 0.40
N GLY A 77 -10.07 -7.61 1.14
CA GLY A 77 -11.42 -8.16 1.28
C GLY A 77 -11.47 -9.46 2.10
N ASP A 78 -10.61 -9.59 3.11
CA ASP A 78 -10.45 -10.81 3.90
C ASP A 78 -11.74 -11.22 4.61
N ILE A 79 -12.49 -10.26 5.11
CA ILE A 79 -13.76 -10.50 5.79
C ILE A 79 -14.85 -10.91 4.79
N ALA A 80 -14.91 -10.26 3.63
CA ALA A 80 -15.83 -10.62 2.56
C ALA A 80 -15.59 -12.07 2.10
N LYS A 81 -14.32 -12.47 1.96
CA LYS A 81 -13.94 -13.85 1.66
C LYS A 81 -14.39 -14.83 2.75
N MET A 82 -14.22 -14.49 4.03
CA MET A 82 -14.73 -15.32 5.15
C MET A 82 -16.25 -15.47 5.12
N CYS A 83 -16.96 -14.46 4.64
CA CYS A 83 -18.42 -14.48 4.48
C CYS A 83 -18.87 -15.25 3.22
N GLY A 84 -17.97 -15.78 2.42
CA GLY A 84 -18.30 -16.50 1.17
C GLY A 84 -18.80 -15.59 0.06
N VAL A 85 -18.47 -14.30 0.09
CA VAL A 85 -18.80 -13.36 -1.00
C VAL A 85 -18.04 -13.78 -2.25
N PRO A 86 -18.70 -13.99 -3.40
CA PRO A 86 -18.02 -14.28 -4.66
C PRO A 86 -17.08 -13.14 -5.05
N TYR A 87 -15.93 -13.48 -5.61
CA TYR A 87 -14.96 -12.50 -6.13
C TYR A 87 -14.23 -13.07 -7.33
N ASP A 88 -13.77 -12.17 -8.20
CA ASP A 88 -12.92 -12.50 -9.33
C ASP A 88 -11.49 -12.00 -9.07
N VAL A 89 -10.52 -12.67 -9.72
CA VAL A 89 -9.11 -12.28 -9.69
C VAL A 89 -8.67 -11.92 -11.09
N GLY A 90 -8.04 -10.76 -11.26
CA GLY A 90 -7.61 -10.27 -12.55
C GLY A 90 -8.55 -9.20 -13.11
N MET A 91 -8.47 -8.98 -14.42
CA MET A 91 -9.30 -7.99 -15.12
C MET A 91 -10.53 -8.65 -15.72
N GLU A 92 -11.69 -8.09 -15.41
CA GLU A 92 -12.95 -8.49 -16.02
C GLU A 92 -13.06 -8.01 -17.47
N SER A 93 -13.87 -8.70 -18.29
CA SER A 93 -14.06 -8.29 -19.67
C SER A 93 -15.02 -7.09 -19.82
N GLN A 94 -14.86 -6.35 -20.91
CA GLN A 94 -15.77 -5.25 -21.27
C GLN A 94 -17.24 -5.68 -21.35
N ALA A 95 -17.49 -6.93 -21.76
CA ALA A 95 -18.86 -7.46 -21.82
C ALA A 95 -19.53 -7.53 -20.43
N VAL A 96 -18.76 -7.63 -19.36
CA VAL A 96 -19.23 -7.70 -17.97
C VAL A 96 -19.29 -6.31 -17.34
N THR A 97 -18.21 -5.53 -17.46
CA THR A 97 -18.09 -4.22 -16.77
C THR A 97 -18.74 -3.09 -17.54
N HIS A 98 -18.85 -3.19 -18.86
CA HIS A 98 -19.28 -2.13 -19.78
C HIS A 98 -18.36 -0.89 -19.76
N GLU A 99 -17.11 -1.04 -19.35
CA GLU A 99 -16.10 0.02 -19.34
C GLU A 99 -15.31 0.04 -20.64
N ASP A 100 -15.13 1.20 -21.25
CA ASP A 100 -14.42 1.34 -22.54
C ASP A 100 -12.97 0.90 -22.49
N ILE A 101 -12.34 0.99 -21.30
CA ILE A 101 -10.93 0.60 -21.08
C ILE A 101 -10.75 -0.86 -20.69
N ALA A 102 -11.84 -1.59 -20.41
CA ALA A 102 -11.74 -2.99 -20.03
C ALA A 102 -11.29 -3.87 -21.22
N PRO A 103 -10.52 -4.96 -20.96
CA PRO A 103 -10.09 -5.87 -22.02
C PRO A 103 -11.29 -6.55 -22.68
N ALA A 104 -11.15 -6.91 -23.95
CA ALA A 104 -12.21 -7.63 -24.68
C ALA A 104 -12.53 -9.01 -24.05
N GLN A 105 -11.55 -9.64 -23.40
CA GLN A 105 -11.69 -10.89 -22.68
C GLN A 105 -11.07 -10.75 -21.27
N ALA A 106 -11.68 -11.38 -20.27
CA ALA A 106 -11.13 -11.46 -18.92
C ALA A 106 -9.73 -12.12 -18.94
N ASN A 107 -8.89 -11.71 -18.03
CA ASN A 107 -7.53 -12.25 -17.87
C ASN A 107 -7.14 -12.31 -16.38
N ASN A 108 -5.96 -12.85 -16.08
CA ASN A 108 -5.45 -13.00 -14.71
C ASN A 108 -4.48 -11.89 -14.29
N ILE A 109 -4.47 -10.76 -15.00
CA ILE A 109 -3.58 -9.65 -14.68
C ILE A 109 -4.10 -8.93 -13.43
N VAL A 110 -3.27 -8.84 -12.42
CA VAL A 110 -3.52 -8.11 -11.16
C VAL A 110 -2.58 -6.90 -11.07
N GLN A 111 -2.90 -5.98 -10.16
CA GLN A 111 -2.07 -4.80 -9.92
C GLN A 111 -0.68 -5.22 -9.44
N ASP A 112 0.34 -4.53 -9.94
CA ASP A 112 1.73 -4.73 -9.55
C ASP A 112 1.95 -4.41 -8.08
N LEU A 113 2.91 -5.11 -7.47
CA LEU A 113 3.41 -4.81 -6.14
C LEU A 113 4.59 -3.86 -6.26
N THR A 114 4.55 -2.76 -5.53
CA THR A 114 5.65 -1.78 -5.52
C THR A 114 6.46 -1.90 -4.25
N TYR A 115 7.77 -2.20 -4.37
CA TYR A 115 8.69 -2.16 -3.23
C TYR A 115 9.07 -0.73 -2.89
N VAL A 116 8.87 -0.36 -1.63
CA VAL A 116 9.13 0.99 -1.12
C VAL A 116 10.34 0.97 -0.19
N ALA A 117 11.30 1.88 -0.42
CA ALA A 117 12.43 2.09 0.46
C ALA A 117 12.37 3.47 1.10
N ILE A 118 12.60 3.55 2.41
CA ILE A 118 12.76 4.82 3.13
C ILE A 118 14.24 5.03 3.42
N LEU A 119 14.81 6.04 2.79
CA LEU A 119 16.19 6.45 2.96
C LEU A 119 16.29 7.63 3.92
N LYS A 120 17.44 7.79 4.57
CA LYS A 120 17.75 8.94 5.40
C LYS A 120 19.00 9.64 4.90
N ASP A 121 18.91 10.96 4.76
CA ASP A 121 20.07 11.80 4.50
C ASP A 121 20.82 12.07 5.82
N TYR A 122 22.07 11.66 5.86
CA TYR A 122 22.97 11.88 7.01
C TYR A 122 23.86 13.11 6.82
N GLY A 123 23.71 13.87 5.72
CA GLY A 123 24.54 15.03 5.40
C GLY A 123 26.00 14.69 5.11
N ARG A 124 26.31 13.42 4.88
CA ARG A 124 27.65 12.91 4.52
C ARG A 124 27.52 11.68 3.62
N ASP A 125 28.58 11.34 2.93
CA ASP A 125 28.63 10.10 2.15
C ASP A 125 28.52 8.89 3.06
N MET A 126 27.51 8.06 2.79
CA MET A 126 27.18 6.81 3.45
C MET A 126 27.14 5.66 2.44
N THR A 127 27.84 5.81 1.32
CA THR A 127 27.91 4.76 0.28
C THR A 127 28.37 3.45 0.90
N MET A 128 27.62 2.41 0.64
CA MET A 128 27.93 1.04 1.06
C MET A 128 28.69 0.32 -0.06
N GLU A 129 29.43 -0.71 0.29
CA GLU A 129 29.94 -1.64 -0.71
C GLU A 129 28.77 -2.31 -1.44
N ASN A 130 28.95 -2.55 -2.73
CA ASN A 130 27.94 -3.21 -3.53
C ASN A 130 27.74 -4.65 -3.01
N PRO A 131 26.49 -5.09 -2.80
CA PRO A 131 26.23 -6.45 -2.42
C PRO A 131 26.66 -7.42 -3.54
N GLU A 132 26.91 -8.67 -3.17
CA GLU A 132 27.18 -9.73 -4.14
C GLU A 132 26.05 -9.84 -5.16
N GLY A 133 26.40 -9.94 -6.44
CA GLY A 133 25.45 -10.01 -7.55
C GLY A 133 24.88 -8.65 -8.00
N TYR A 134 25.26 -7.52 -7.38
CA TYR A 134 24.82 -6.21 -7.81
C TYR A 134 25.36 -5.84 -9.19
N ASN A 135 24.49 -5.49 -10.10
CA ASN A 135 24.83 -4.96 -11.41
C ASN A 135 24.13 -3.61 -11.64
N ALA A 136 24.91 -2.53 -11.70
CA ALA A 136 24.40 -1.18 -11.87
C ALA A 136 23.60 -0.98 -13.18
N ASN A 137 23.85 -1.81 -14.20
CA ASN A 137 23.13 -1.70 -15.47
C ASN A 137 21.66 -2.12 -15.37
N ASP A 138 21.31 -2.98 -14.41
CA ASP A 138 19.93 -3.43 -14.19
C ASP A 138 19.04 -2.27 -13.72
N PHE A 139 19.65 -1.22 -13.15
CA PHE A 139 18.96 -0.04 -12.62
C PHE A 139 19.24 1.24 -13.44
N ALA A 140 19.92 1.11 -14.59
CA ALA A 140 20.35 2.27 -15.36
C ALA A 140 19.19 3.18 -15.79
N CYS A 141 17.99 2.63 -16.00
CA CYS A 141 16.83 3.37 -16.48
C CYS A 141 15.80 3.73 -15.37
N CYS A 142 16.15 3.55 -14.10
CA CYS A 142 15.27 3.95 -12.98
C CYS A 142 15.07 5.48 -12.87
N CYS A 143 15.97 6.27 -13.43
CA CYS A 143 15.82 7.72 -13.58
C CYS A 143 16.60 8.19 -14.82
N ILE A 144 16.38 9.45 -15.24
CA ILE A 144 17.12 10.03 -16.36
C ILE A 144 18.62 10.10 -15.99
N ASN A 145 19.42 9.39 -16.73
CA ASN A 145 20.89 9.44 -16.67
C ASN A 145 21.51 9.00 -18.01
N ASP A 146 22.80 9.25 -18.17
CA ASP A 146 23.55 8.97 -19.38
C ASP A 146 23.79 7.47 -19.68
N LYS A 147 23.56 6.60 -18.70
CA LYS A 147 23.69 5.14 -18.84
C LYS A 147 22.41 4.48 -19.36
N CYS A 148 21.28 5.16 -19.27
CA CYS A 148 20.02 4.64 -19.78
C CYS A 148 19.94 4.81 -21.30
N ILE A 149 20.17 3.73 -22.05
CA ILE A 149 20.19 3.74 -23.51
C ILE A 149 18.80 3.50 -24.10
N THR A 150 18.03 2.59 -23.49
CA THR A 150 16.71 2.17 -23.97
C THR A 150 15.71 2.15 -22.82
N PRO A 151 15.15 3.30 -22.44
CA PRO A 151 14.12 3.33 -21.41
C PRO A 151 12.84 2.66 -21.91
N LYS A 152 12.21 1.84 -21.08
CA LYS A 152 10.89 1.24 -21.39
C LYS A 152 9.79 2.31 -21.46
N GLU A 153 9.87 3.28 -20.54
CA GLU A 153 8.88 4.34 -20.36
C GLU A 153 9.55 5.74 -20.40
N PRO A 154 10.10 6.16 -21.57
CA PRO A 154 10.94 7.36 -21.65
C PRO A 154 10.21 8.63 -21.20
N ASN A 155 8.90 8.73 -21.41
CA ASN A 155 8.10 9.89 -21.01
C ASN A 155 7.78 9.95 -19.52
N ARG A 156 8.04 8.87 -18.79
CA ARG A 156 7.75 8.74 -17.35
C ARG A 156 9.01 8.80 -16.49
N GLN A 157 10.20 8.76 -17.10
CA GLN A 157 11.46 8.90 -16.37
C GLN A 157 11.61 10.30 -15.77
N TRP A 158 12.04 10.34 -14.53
CA TRP A 158 12.22 11.59 -13.81
C TRP A 158 13.71 11.90 -13.60
N PRO A 159 14.09 13.19 -13.65
CA PRO A 159 15.43 13.58 -13.23
C PRO A 159 15.57 13.38 -11.71
N LYS A 160 16.80 13.14 -11.26
CA LYS A 160 17.13 12.83 -9.86
C LYS A 160 16.60 13.86 -8.85
N ASP A 161 16.65 15.14 -9.19
CA ASP A 161 16.16 16.23 -8.36
C ASP A 161 14.63 16.19 -8.19
N LYS A 162 13.89 15.85 -9.25
CA LYS A 162 12.43 15.65 -9.19
C LYS A 162 12.07 14.45 -8.30
N MET A 163 12.79 13.34 -8.44
CA MET A 163 12.60 12.16 -7.58
C MET A 163 12.85 12.52 -6.10
N GLY A 164 13.98 13.19 -5.82
CA GLY A 164 14.32 13.63 -4.48
C GLY A 164 13.28 14.58 -3.88
N THR A 165 12.73 15.47 -4.69
CA THR A 165 11.68 16.39 -4.24
C THR A 165 10.37 15.67 -3.96
N TYR A 166 9.94 14.77 -4.83
CA TYR A 166 8.73 13.97 -4.66
C TYR A 166 8.80 13.04 -3.45
N ALA A 167 9.94 12.41 -3.25
CA ALA A 167 10.17 11.44 -2.18
C ALA A 167 10.34 12.07 -0.77
N LYS A 168 10.49 13.39 -0.67
CA LYS A 168 10.89 14.07 0.57
C LYS A 168 9.86 13.93 1.68
N LEU A 169 10.31 13.39 2.82
CA LEU A 169 9.59 13.28 4.07
C LEU A 169 10.19 14.22 5.14
N PRO A 170 9.46 14.48 6.23
CA PRO A 170 10.02 15.19 7.38
C PRO A 170 11.28 14.51 7.95
N GLY A 171 12.17 15.31 8.55
CA GLY A 171 13.35 14.82 9.24
C GLY A 171 14.48 14.31 8.33
N GLY A 172 14.59 14.81 7.10
CA GLY A 172 15.66 14.42 6.17
C GLY A 172 15.51 13.00 5.64
N LYS A 173 14.30 12.49 5.61
CA LYS A 173 13.98 11.18 5.02
C LYS A 173 13.45 11.33 3.61
N TYR A 174 13.55 10.25 2.83
CA TYR A 174 13.05 10.13 1.48
C TYR A 174 12.38 8.77 1.29
N MET A 175 11.14 8.77 0.81
CA MET A 175 10.40 7.56 0.45
C MET A 175 10.53 7.31 -1.05
N ILE A 176 11.32 6.34 -1.43
CA ILE A 176 11.46 5.93 -2.82
C ILE A 176 10.40 4.87 -3.10
N ASN A 177 9.28 5.33 -3.61
CA ASN A 177 8.15 4.49 -3.98
C ASN A 177 7.85 4.52 -5.48
N TRP A 178 8.66 5.22 -6.28
CA TRP A 178 8.43 5.37 -7.69
C TRP A 178 9.71 5.53 -8.53
N PRO A 179 10.66 4.64 -8.49
CA PRO A 179 11.59 4.49 -9.59
C PRO A 179 10.85 3.74 -10.69
N ILE A 180 10.49 4.41 -11.75
CA ILE A 180 9.59 3.97 -12.83
C ILE A 180 9.97 2.62 -13.45
N GLU A 181 11.20 2.20 -13.32
CA GLU A 181 11.69 0.87 -13.70
C GLU A 181 12.56 0.34 -12.56
N GLY A 182 12.13 -0.68 -11.86
CA GLY A 182 13.01 -1.39 -10.93
C GLY A 182 12.46 -1.67 -9.53
N ASN A 183 11.28 -1.21 -9.17
CA ASN A 183 10.66 -1.56 -7.88
C ASN A 183 9.25 -2.13 -7.99
N ASP A 184 8.71 -2.24 -9.19
CA ASP A 184 7.45 -2.93 -9.43
C ASP A 184 7.71 -4.42 -9.64
N PHE A 185 6.92 -5.23 -8.98
CA PHE A 185 6.99 -6.69 -9.04
C PHE A 185 5.66 -7.24 -9.56
N TYR A 186 5.71 -7.95 -10.66
CA TYR A 186 4.55 -8.60 -11.26
C TYR A 186 4.28 -9.93 -10.56
N ALA A 187 3.08 -10.11 -10.05
CA ALA A 187 2.65 -11.31 -9.33
C ALA A 187 2.01 -12.35 -10.27
N ASN A 188 2.59 -12.59 -11.46
CA ASN A 188 2.08 -13.54 -12.46
C ASN A 188 2.88 -14.83 -12.47
#